data_97ff626798ec15d9dc78806c18e404e1
#
_entry.id   97ff626798ec15d9dc78806c18e404e1
#
_cell.length_a   1.000
_cell.length_b   1.000
_cell.length_c   1.000
_cell.angle_alpha   90.00
_cell.angle_beta   90.00
_cell.angle_gamma   90.00
#
_symmetry.space_group_name_H-M   'P 1'
#
loop_
_entity.id
_entity.type
_entity.pdbx_description
1 polymer ?
#
loop_
_entity_poly.entity_id
_entity_poly.type
_entity_poly.pdbx_seq_one_letter_code
_entity_poly.pdbx_strand_id
1 'polypeptide(L)'
;MDTVITDMGTEFYRVSIFGSARIKPDTKEYKEVYILAKELAESGADIVTGGGPGLMEAANAGAKEGSSSKSKSYGLSIELPFEDTPNEHVDVRYHHKRFSSRLDEFLRISHAVVVTPGGIGTLLELLYTWQLIQVNHISARPVILVGDMWSGFLDWVKSEPLEAQLMDKADFDNIIIVKDVHEVTKLLKPEIKKFYTEKFKS
;
A
#
# COMPACT_ATOMS: atom_id res chain seq x y z
N MET A 1 6.29 25.26 11.53
CA MET A 1 7.34 24.38 10.96
C MET A 1 6.67 23.05 10.76
N ASP A 2 6.23 22.80 9.55
CA ASP A 2 5.56 21.57 9.20
C ASP A 2 6.62 20.47 9.13
N THR A 3 6.40 19.45 9.91
CA THR A 3 7.33 18.33 10.04
C THR A 3 7.30 17.57 8.71
N VAL A 4 8.40 17.62 7.97
CA VAL A 4 8.64 16.64 6.88
C VAL A 4 8.33 15.27 7.47
N ILE A 5 7.50 14.48 6.79
CA ILE A 5 7.20 13.11 7.20
C ILE A 5 8.51 12.32 7.07
N THR A 6 9.33 12.35 8.12
CA THR A 6 10.58 11.62 8.16
C THR A 6 10.29 10.15 8.32
N ASP A 7 10.91 9.36 7.46
CA ASP A 7 10.94 7.92 7.55
C ASP A 7 11.52 7.54 8.93
N MET A 8 10.64 7.15 9.83
CA MET A 8 11.05 6.67 11.14
C MET A 8 11.51 5.25 10.94
N GLY A 9 12.82 5.00 11.02
CA GLY A 9 13.43 3.70 10.91
C GLY A 9 12.58 2.62 11.59
N THR A 10 11.77 1.96 10.78
CA THR A 10 10.89 0.91 11.27
C THR A 10 11.71 -0.35 11.49
N GLU A 11 11.39 -1.09 12.52
CA GLU A 11 12.07 -2.36 12.80
C GLU A 11 11.84 -3.39 11.70
N PHE A 12 10.71 -3.28 10.99
CA PHE A 12 10.27 -4.19 9.93
C PHE A 12 9.97 -3.45 8.63
N TYR A 13 10.23 -4.12 7.51
CA TYR A 13 9.79 -3.64 6.20
C TYR A 13 8.27 -3.65 6.12
N ARG A 14 7.65 -2.55 5.74
CA ARG A 14 6.20 -2.41 5.69
C ARG A 14 5.69 -2.13 4.30
N VAL A 15 4.64 -2.87 3.92
CA VAL A 15 3.95 -2.72 2.65
C VAL A 15 2.51 -2.30 2.90
N SER A 16 2.13 -1.10 2.45
CA SER A 16 0.73 -0.69 2.42
C SER A 16 0.03 -1.30 1.21
N ILE A 17 -1.15 -1.89 1.44
CA ILE A 17 -2.00 -2.44 0.38
C ILE A 17 -3.32 -1.68 0.38
N PHE A 18 -3.55 -0.90 -0.69
CA PHE A 18 -4.79 -0.17 -0.93
C PHE A 18 -5.70 -0.95 -1.89
N GLY A 19 -7.00 -0.97 -1.61
CA GLY A 19 -7.95 -1.71 -2.44
C GLY A 19 -9.39 -1.53 -2.00
N SER A 20 -10.30 -2.09 -2.78
CA SER A 20 -11.75 -1.95 -2.60
C SER A 20 -12.26 -2.66 -1.35
N ALA A 21 -13.08 -1.95 -0.56
CA ALA A 21 -13.88 -2.53 0.53
C ALA A 21 -15.08 -3.39 0.04
N ARG A 22 -15.37 -3.39 -1.27
CA ARG A 22 -16.59 -4.00 -1.83
C ARG A 22 -16.35 -5.37 -2.48
N ILE A 23 -15.10 -5.76 -2.68
CA ILE A 23 -14.73 -7.05 -3.29
C ILE A 23 -15.07 -8.18 -2.30
N LYS A 24 -15.71 -9.23 -2.80
CA LYS A 24 -16.20 -10.34 -1.98
C LYS A 24 -15.14 -11.46 -1.85
N PRO A 25 -15.19 -12.27 -0.76
CA PRO A 25 -14.19 -13.33 -0.50
C PRO A 25 -14.12 -14.43 -1.55
N ASP A 26 -15.17 -14.67 -2.33
CA ASP A 26 -15.23 -15.68 -3.37
C ASP A 26 -14.59 -15.25 -4.70
N THR A 27 -14.26 -13.97 -4.86
CA THR A 27 -13.69 -13.42 -6.09
C THR A 27 -12.21 -13.79 -6.26
N LYS A 28 -11.77 -13.71 -7.52
CA LYS A 28 -10.36 -13.93 -7.88
C LYS A 28 -9.45 -12.89 -7.21
N GLU A 29 -9.84 -11.62 -7.26
CA GLU A 29 -9.07 -10.49 -6.72
C GLU A 29 -8.86 -10.62 -5.21
N TYR A 30 -9.87 -11.08 -4.46
CA TYR A 30 -9.74 -11.32 -3.01
C TYR A 30 -8.69 -12.39 -2.73
N LYS A 31 -8.77 -13.53 -3.45
CA LYS A 31 -7.83 -14.64 -3.29
C LYS A 31 -6.39 -14.25 -3.68
N GLU A 32 -6.24 -13.47 -4.74
CA GLU A 32 -4.94 -12.97 -5.19
C GLU A 32 -4.31 -12.03 -4.16
N VAL A 33 -5.07 -11.09 -3.60
CA VAL A 33 -4.57 -10.18 -2.57
C VAL A 33 -4.24 -10.91 -1.26
N TYR A 34 -5.04 -11.90 -0.89
CA TYR A 34 -4.74 -12.79 0.23
C TYR A 34 -3.39 -13.52 0.04
N ILE A 35 -3.17 -14.14 -1.13
CA ILE A 35 -1.91 -14.84 -1.45
C ILE A 35 -0.73 -13.87 -1.44
N LEU A 36 -0.89 -12.69 -2.05
CA LEU A 36 0.14 -11.66 -2.06
C LEU A 36 0.59 -11.29 -0.65
N ALA A 37 -0.37 -10.94 0.21
CA ALA A 37 -0.07 -10.52 1.58
C ALA A 37 0.57 -11.63 2.40
N LYS A 38 0.14 -12.88 2.21
CA LYS A 38 0.75 -14.06 2.81
C LYS A 38 2.22 -14.21 2.39
N GLU A 39 2.52 -14.18 1.09
CA GLU A 39 3.88 -14.32 0.58
C GLU A 39 4.82 -13.18 1.02
N LEU A 40 4.31 -11.95 1.12
CA LEU A 40 5.07 -10.82 1.63
C LEU A 40 5.35 -10.96 3.14
N ALA A 41 4.37 -11.41 3.93
CA ALA A 41 4.53 -11.67 5.36
C ALA A 41 5.51 -12.82 5.63
N GLU A 42 5.46 -13.90 4.85
CA GLU A 42 6.44 -14.99 4.88
C GLU A 42 7.87 -14.50 4.59
N SER A 43 7.99 -13.43 3.79
CA SER A 43 9.28 -12.79 3.49
C SER A 43 9.73 -11.80 4.58
N GLY A 44 8.92 -11.61 5.63
CA GLY A 44 9.22 -10.76 6.78
C GLY A 44 8.62 -9.35 6.71
N ALA A 45 7.76 -9.04 5.74
CA ALA A 45 7.10 -7.73 5.70
C ALA A 45 5.89 -7.65 6.63
N ASP A 46 5.74 -6.52 7.32
CA ASP A 46 4.46 -6.12 7.90
C ASP A 46 3.51 -5.66 6.78
N ILE A 47 2.24 -6.00 6.90
CA ILE A 47 1.21 -5.57 5.95
C ILE A 47 0.32 -4.51 6.60
N VAL A 48 0.13 -3.40 5.90
CA VAL A 48 -0.65 -2.24 6.38
C VAL A 48 -1.84 -2.03 5.45
N THR A 49 -3.03 -1.96 6.01
CA THR A 49 -4.28 -1.67 5.28
C THR A 49 -5.13 -0.65 6.02
N GLY A 50 -6.27 -0.28 5.45
CA GLY A 50 -7.28 0.51 6.14
C GLY A 50 -8.04 -0.24 7.24
N GLY A 51 -7.83 -1.56 7.37
CA GLY A 51 -8.48 -2.39 8.39
C GLY A 51 -9.95 -2.71 8.12
N GLY A 52 -10.53 -2.26 7.03
CA GLY A 52 -11.92 -2.51 6.64
C GLY A 52 -12.13 -3.87 5.95
N PRO A 53 -13.33 -4.09 5.37
CA PRO A 53 -13.67 -5.31 4.65
C PRO A 53 -13.03 -5.38 3.24
N GLY A 54 -13.33 -6.41 2.49
CA GLY A 54 -12.94 -6.61 1.10
C GLY A 54 -11.45 -6.89 0.94
N LEU A 55 -10.78 -6.18 0.04
CA LEU A 55 -9.35 -6.44 -0.22
C LEU A 55 -8.45 -6.07 0.97
N MET A 56 -8.88 -5.17 1.85
CA MET A 56 -8.18 -4.89 3.11
C MET A 56 -8.22 -6.09 4.05
N GLU A 57 -9.39 -6.72 4.19
CA GLU A 57 -9.55 -7.96 4.97
C GLU A 57 -8.75 -9.10 4.35
N ALA A 58 -8.80 -9.27 3.02
CA ALA A 58 -7.98 -10.26 2.31
C ALA A 58 -6.49 -10.12 2.64
N ALA A 59 -5.97 -8.89 2.58
CA ALA A 59 -4.57 -8.61 2.87
C ALA A 59 -4.24 -8.85 4.35
N ASN A 60 -5.08 -8.44 5.29
CA ASN A 60 -4.86 -8.69 6.71
C ASN A 60 -4.91 -10.19 7.04
N ALA A 61 -5.87 -10.93 6.46
CA ALA A 61 -5.98 -12.39 6.66
C ALA A 61 -4.76 -13.14 6.10
N GLY A 62 -4.34 -12.80 4.87
CA GLY A 62 -3.14 -13.38 4.27
C GLY A 62 -1.88 -13.07 5.08
N ALA A 63 -1.72 -11.84 5.53
CA ALA A 63 -0.61 -11.44 6.38
C ALA A 63 -0.56 -12.25 7.68
N LYS A 64 -1.70 -12.45 8.32
CA LYS A 64 -1.80 -13.23 9.56
C LYS A 64 -1.44 -14.70 9.35
N GLU A 65 -1.85 -15.31 8.21
CA GLU A 65 -1.48 -16.68 7.88
C GLU A 65 0.01 -16.83 7.53
N GLY A 66 0.58 -15.86 6.77
CA GLY A 66 2.00 -15.86 6.39
C GLY A 66 2.94 -15.41 7.52
N SER A 67 2.39 -14.91 8.61
CA SER A 67 3.19 -14.41 9.73
C SER A 67 3.99 -15.54 10.37
N SER A 68 5.30 -15.52 10.13
CA SER A 68 6.25 -16.12 11.08
C SER A 68 6.34 -15.16 12.27
N SER A 69 6.38 -15.61 13.48
CA SER A 69 6.37 -14.93 14.79
C SER A 69 6.79 -13.43 14.89
N LYS A 70 7.15 -12.75 13.83
CA LYS A 70 7.70 -11.39 13.80
C LYS A 70 6.91 -10.40 12.95
N SER A 71 6.34 -10.77 11.79
CA SER A 71 5.55 -9.85 10.96
C SER A 71 4.13 -9.65 11.52
N LYS A 72 3.58 -8.45 11.36
CA LYS A 72 2.27 -8.06 11.89
C LYS A 72 1.35 -7.51 10.80
N SER A 73 0.07 -7.68 11.04
CA SER A 73 -1.01 -7.12 10.25
C SER A 73 -1.53 -5.83 10.90
N TYR A 74 -1.46 -4.71 10.17
CA TYR A 74 -1.86 -3.38 10.64
C TYR A 74 -3.16 -2.93 9.99
N GLY A 75 -4.01 -2.28 10.77
CA GLY A 75 -5.22 -1.61 10.30
C GLY A 75 -5.22 -0.14 10.72
N LEU A 76 -5.17 0.78 9.76
CA LEU A 76 -5.32 2.22 9.95
C LEU A 76 -6.75 2.62 9.64
N SER A 77 -7.63 2.53 10.64
CA SER A 77 -9.05 2.86 10.50
C SER A 77 -9.30 4.37 10.56
N ILE A 78 -10.42 4.77 9.97
CA ILE A 78 -10.95 6.13 10.04
C ILE A 78 -12.36 6.08 10.61
N GLU A 79 -12.71 7.04 11.44
CA GLU A 79 -14.09 7.20 11.93
C GLU A 79 -15.01 7.53 10.76
N LEU A 80 -15.90 6.59 10.41
CA LEU A 80 -16.91 6.76 9.36
C LEU A 80 -18.30 6.54 9.95
N PRO A 81 -19.34 7.26 9.46
CA PRO A 81 -20.70 7.13 9.99
C PRO A 81 -21.32 5.73 9.88
N PHE A 82 -20.70 4.84 9.11
CA PHE A 82 -21.28 3.53 8.74
C PHE A 82 -20.30 2.34 8.89
N GLU A 83 -19.08 2.56 9.40
CA GLU A 83 -18.08 1.49 9.61
C GLU A 83 -17.51 1.59 11.02
N ASP A 84 -17.91 0.68 11.92
CA ASP A 84 -17.55 0.75 13.33
C ASP A 84 -16.43 -0.21 13.77
N THR A 85 -16.14 -1.27 13.00
CA THR A 85 -15.17 -2.27 13.46
C THR A 85 -14.18 -2.69 12.38
N PRO A 86 -12.87 -2.63 12.68
CA PRO A 86 -11.84 -3.25 11.86
C PRO A 86 -12.08 -4.75 11.70
N ASN A 87 -11.63 -5.34 10.58
CA ASN A 87 -11.69 -6.78 10.41
C ASN A 87 -10.88 -7.53 11.49
N GLU A 88 -11.23 -8.78 11.75
CA GLU A 88 -10.68 -9.60 12.87
C GLU A 88 -9.21 -10.03 12.68
N HIS A 89 -8.66 -9.83 11.48
CA HIS A 89 -7.30 -10.24 11.13
C HIS A 89 -6.24 -9.17 11.41
N VAL A 90 -6.64 -8.01 11.94
CA VAL A 90 -5.75 -6.91 12.31
C VAL A 90 -5.13 -7.17 13.68
N ASP A 91 -3.79 -7.22 13.74
CA ASP A 91 -3.03 -7.38 15.00
C ASP A 91 -2.80 -6.03 15.71
N VAL A 92 -2.49 -4.99 14.92
CA VAL A 92 -2.20 -3.63 15.43
C VAL A 92 -3.17 -2.64 14.82
N ARG A 93 -3.89 -1.91 15.66
CA ARG A 93 -4.94 -0.97 15.25
C ARG A 93 -4.54 0.45 15.55
N TYR A 94 -4.64 1.32 14.53
CA TYR A 94 -4.59 2.78 14.69
C TYR A 94 -5.94 3.36 14.25
N HIS A 95 -6.47 4.26 15.06
CA HIS A 95 -7.75 4.90 14.79
C HIS A 95 -7.55 6.40 14.54
N HIS A 96 -8.03 6.88 13.40
CA HIS A 96 -7.90 8.27 12.97
C HIS A 96 -9.27 8.93 12.90
N LYS A 97 -9.34 10.19 13.31
CA LYS A 97 -10.53 11.04 13.18
C LYS A 97 -10.55 11.85 11.86
N ARG A 98 -9.41 11.97 11.21
CA ARG A 98 -9.26 12.78 9.99
C ARG A 98 -8.59 11.96 8.90
N PHE A 99 -9.08 12.12 7.66
CA PHE A 99 -8.47 11.49 6.48
C PHE A 99 -7.00 11.87 6.32
N SER A 100 -6.66 13.17 6.51
CA SER A 100 -5.28 13.62 6.37
C SER A 100 -4.32 12.88 7.30
N SER A 101 -4.64 12.80 8.60
CA SER A 101 -3.76 12.10 9.56
C SER A 101 -3.63 10.61 9.28
N ARG A 102 -4.67 9.98 8.71
CA ARG A 102 -4.61 8.57 8.29
C ARG A 102 -3.72 8.39 7.07
N LEU A 103 -3.86 9.27 6.06
CA LEU A 103 -3.03 9.25 4.87
C LEU A 103 -1.56 9.51 5.21
N ASP A 104 -1.28 10.51 6.06
CA ASP A 104 0.06 10.78 6.55
C ASP A 104 0.69 9.56 7.25
N GLU A 105 -0.09 8.86 8.09
CA GLU A 105 0.39 7.68 8.80
C GLU A 105 0.71 6.53 7.87
N PHE A 106 -0.12 6.26 6.83
CA PHE A 106 0.20 5.27 5.81
C PHE A 106 1.58 5.54 5.19
N LEU A 107 1.84 6.79 4.83
CA LEU A 107 3.09 7.16 4.18
C LEU A 107 4.29 7.18 5.13
N ARG A 108 4.05 7.58 6.38
CA ARG A 108 5.09 7.61 7.40
C ARG A 108 5.66 6.22 7.69
N ILE A 109 4.83 5.18 7.67
CA ILE A 109 5.24 3.85 8.11
C ILE A 109 5.57 2.88 6.97
N SER A 110 5.27 3.21 5.71
CA SER A 110 5.38 2.26 4.59
C SER A 110 6.66 2.45 3.79
N HIS A 111 7.30 1.34 3.43
CA HIS A 111 8.46 1.29 2.54
C HIS A 111 8.07 1.08 1.07
N ALA A 112 6.91 0.47 0.83
CA ALA A 112 6.33 0.28 -0.49
C ALA A 112 4.79 0.38 -0.41
N VAL A 113 4.18 0.73 -1.52
CA VAL A 113 2.72 0.83 -1.66
C VAL A 113 2.27 -0.06 -2.81
N VAL A 114 1.28 -0.90 -2.56
CA VAL A 114 0.61 -1.72 -3.56
C VAL A 114 -0.83 -1.24 -3.69
N VAL A 115 -1.25 -0.96 -4.91
CA VAL A 115 -2.58 -0.46 -5.24
C VAL A 115 -3.31 -1.51 -6.07
N THR A 116 -4.25 -2.19 -5.45
CA THR A 116 -5.10 -3.21 -6.06
C THR A 116 -6.38 -2.59 -6.61
N PRO A 117 -7.23 -3.32 -7.33
CA PRO A 117 -8.47 -2.75 -7.85
C PRO A 117 -9.31 -2.07 -6.77
N GLY A 118 -9.73 -0.82 -7.02
CA GLY A 118 -10.44 -0.03 -6.02
C GLY A 118 -11.19 1.17 -6.57
N GLY A 119 -11.94 1.83 -5.70
CA GLY A 119 -12.75 3.00 -6.02
C GLY A 119 -12.10 4.32 -5.58
N ILE A 120 -12.95 5.30 -5.26
CA ILE A 120 -12.53 6.68 -4.92
C ILE A 120 -11.56 6.72 -3.73
N GLY A 121 -11.78 5.89 -2.68
CA GLY A 121 -10.86 5.83 -1.54
C GLY A 121 -9.46 5.37 -1.95
N THR A 122 -9.39 4.33 -2.79
CA THR A 122 -8.12 3.81 -3.33
C THR A 122 -7.43 4.82 -4.25
N LEU A 123 -8.19 5.54 -5.08
CA LEU A 123 -7.66 6.64 -5.89
C LEU A 123 -7.12 7.78 -5.01
N LEU A 124 -7.81 8.15 -3.94
CA LEU A 124 -7.32 9.15 -2.99
C LEU A 124 -5.98 8.74 -2.38
N GLU A 125 -5.87 7.50 -1.92
CA GLU A 125 -4.65 6.96 -1.33
C GLU A 125 -3.48 6.91 -2.35
N LEU A 126 -3.76 6.50 -3.58
CA LEU A 126 -2.80 6.52 -4.69
C LEU A 126 -2.32 7.93 -5.01
N LEU A 127 -3.26 8.86 -5.27
CA LEU A 127 -2.92 10.22 -5.69
C LEU A 127 -2.23 10.99 -4.58
N TYR A 128 -2.62 10.80 -3.33
CA TYR A 128 -1.95 11.40 -2.19
C TYR A 128 -0.50 10.91 -2.07
N THR A 129 -0.28 9.60 -2.21
CA THR A 129 1.06 9.01 -2.22
C THR A 129 1.91 9.57 -3.35
N TRP A 130 1.38 9.56 -4.57
CA TRP A 130 2.06 10.03 -5.76
C TRP A 130 2.43 11.51 -5.65
N GLN A 131 1.48 12.35 -5.22
CA GLN A 131 1.72 13.79 -5.04
C GLN A 131 2.85 14.07 -4.04
N LEU A 132 2.89 13.38 -2.90
CA LEU A 132 3.93 13.64 -1.90
C LEU A 132 5.31 13.13 -2.33
N ILE A 133 5.38 12.08 -3.14
CA ILE A 133 6.63 11.63 -3.78
C ILE A 133 7.08 12.67 -4.81
N GLN A 134 6.19 13.13 -5.69
CA GLN A 134 6.47 14.11 -6.74
C GLN A 134 7.11 15.39 -6.18
N VAL A 135 6.55 15.93 -5.10
CA VAL A 135 7.07 17.15 -4.48
C VAL A 135 8.22 16.90 -3.48
N ASN A 136 8.76 15.69 -3.42
CA ASN A 136 9.80 15.29 -2.50
C ASN A 136 9.48 15.55 -1.01
N HIS A 137 8.19 15.51 -0.66
CA HIS A 137 7.75 15.65 0.73
C HIS A 137 7.99 14.36 1.53
N ILE A 138 8.01 13.22 0.85
CA ILE A 138 8.40 11.91 1.38
C ILE A 138 9.47 11.30 0.47
N SER A 139 10.26 10.36 1.02
CA SER A 139 11.24 9.62 0.26
C SER A 139 10.59 8.80 -0.86
N ALA A 140 11.26 8.74 -2.01
CA ALA A 140 10.86 7.89 -3.13
C ALA A 140 10.74 6.42 -2.69
N ARG A 141 9.65 5.79 -3.11
CA ARG A 141 9.33 4.39 -2.82
C ARG A 141 8.52 3.78 -3.96
N PRO A 142 8.57 2.46 -4.17
CA PRO A 142 7.76 1.84 -5.21
C PRO A 142 6.26 1.97 -4.91
N VAL A 143 5.51 2.44 -5.90
CA VAL A 143 4.04 2.46 -5.93
C VAL A 143 3.59 1.53 -7.05
N ILE A 144 3.14 0.34 -6.69
CA ILE A 144 2.87 -0.76 -7.61
C ILE A 144 1.38 -0.88 -7.85
N LEU A 145 0.95 -0.62 -9.08
CA LEU A 145 -0.45 -0.71 -9.51
C LEU A 145 -0.71 -2.10 -10.09
N VAL A 146 -1.66 -2.83 -9.54
CA VAL A 146 -1.95 -4.23 -9.91
C VAL A 146 -3.20 -4.33 -10.77
N GLY A 147 -3.04 -4.89 -11.97
CA GLY A 147 -4.12 -5.23 -12.88
C GLY A 147 -4.43 -4.18 -13.93
N ASP A 148 -5.15 -4.61 -14.96
CA ASP A 148 -5.45 -3.82 -16.16
C ASP A 148 -6.34 -2.59 -15.89
N MET A 149 -7.03 -2.57 -14.76
CA MET A 149 -7.86 -1.43 -14.36
C MET A 149 -7.08 -0.11 -14.36
N TRP A 150 -5.80 -0.15 -14.01
CA TRP A 150 -4.97 1.05 -13.89
C TRP A 150 -4.39 1.54 -15.22
N SER A 151 -4.38 0.70 -16.26
CA SER A 151 -3.82 1.08 -17.57
C SER A 151 -4.53 2.29 -18.16
N GLY A 152 -5.87 2.28 -18.22
CA GLY A 152 -6.64 3.39 -18.75
C GLY A 152 -6.48 4.70 -17.93
N PHE A 153 -6.30 4.60 -16.61
CA PHE A 153 -5.99 5.76 -15.79
C PHE A 153 -4.61 6.34 -16.13
N LEU A 154 -3.58 5.51 -16.22
CA LEU A 154 -2.23 5.98 -16.59
C LEU A 154 -2.15 6.48 -18.04
N ASP A 155 -2.89 5.86 -18.96
CA ASP A 155 -2.97 6.33 -20.35
C ASP A 155 -3.58 7.73 -20.42
N TRP A 156 -4.67 7.99 -19.66
CA TRP A 156 -5.24 9.32 -19.54
C TRP A 156 -4.24 10.32 -18.92
N VAL A 157 -3.56 9.95 -17.83
CA VAL A 157 -2.55 10.84 -17.22
C VAL A 157 -1.43 11.19 -18.20
N LYS A 158 -1.03 10.26 -19.07
CA LYS A 158 -0.01 10.49 -20.09
C LYS A 158 -0.52 11.36 -21.23
N SER A 159 -1.74 11.07 -21.74
CA SER A 159 -2.30 11.76 -22.90
C SER A 159 -2.83 13.17 -22.58
N GLU A 160 -3.16 13.47 -21.34
CA GLU A 160 -3.72 14.76 -20.95
C GLU A 160 -2.75 15.57 -20.07
N PRO A 161 -2.57 15.28 -18.78
CA PRO A 161 -1.69 16.10 -17.92
C PRO A 161 -0.23 16.17 -18.42
N LEU A 162 0.35 15.04 -18.87
CA LEU A 162 1.74 15.00 -19.29
C LEU A 162 1.95 15.70 -20.65
N GLU A 163 1.10 15.44 -21.64
CA GLU A 163 1.16 16.11 -22.96
C GLU A 163 0.90 17.62 -22.82
N ALA A 164 0.03 18.04 -21.91
CA ALA A 164 -0.22 19.45 -21.59
C ALA A 164 0.90 20.11 -20.76
N GLN A 165 1.98 19.38 -20.45
CA GLN A 165 3.10 19.86 -19.62
C GLN A 165 2.70 20.33 -18.21
N LEU A 166 1.67 19.70 -17.64
CA LEU A 166 1.21 19.95 -16.25
C LEU A 166 1.92 19.05 -15.25
N MET A 167 2.73 18.13 -15.74
CA MET A 167 3.59 17.24 -14.97
C MET A 167 4.78 16.79 -15.82
N ASP A 168 5.78 16.17 -15.20
CA ASP A 168 7.00 15.70 -15.87
C ASP A 168 7.05 14.17 -16.00
N LYS A 169 7.86 13.69 -16.97
CA LYS A 169 8.08 12.24 -17.14
C LYS A 169 8.68 11.59 -15.89
N ALA A 170 9.53 12.31 -15.18
CA ALA A 170 10.14 11.85 -13.93
C ALA A 170 9.10 11.56 -12.82
N ASP A 171 7.91 12.14 -12.89
CA ASP A 171 6.85 11.88 -11.93
C ASP A 171 6.35 10.42 -11.95
N PHE A 172 6.64 9.70 -13.05
CA PHE A 172 6.32 8.27 -13.18
C PHE A 172 7.41 7.33 -12.67
N ASP A 173 8.58 7.79 -12.29
CA ASP A 173 9.75 6.94 -11.96
C ASP A 173 9.46 5.93 -10.84
N ASN A 174 8.52 6.26 -9.94
CA ASN A 174 8.14 5.39 -8.83
C ASN A 174 6.82 4.63 -9.07
N ILE A 175 6.17 4.84 -10.22
CA ILE A 175 4.88 4.22 -10.57
C ILE A 175 5.15 2.99 -11.43
N ILE A 176 4.85 1.83 -10.90
CA ILE A 176 5.09 0.54 -11.57
C ILE A 176 3.74 -0.13 -11.80
N ILE A 177 3.41 -0.44 -13.06
CA ILE A 177 2.22 -1.23 -13.37
C ILE A 177 2.61 -2.69 -13.58
N VAL A 178 1.84 -3.59 -12.99
CA VAL A 178 2.01 -5.03 -13.09
C VAL A 178 0.68 -5.71 -13.41
N LYS A 179 0.73 -6.87 -14.07
CA LYS A 179 -0.48 -7.60 -14.46
C LYS A 179 -1.14 -8.32 -13.31
N ASP A 180 -0.33 -8.85 -12.41
CA ASP A 180 -0.81 -9.71 -11.32
C ASP A 180 0.04 -9.59 -10.05
N VAL A 181 -0.44 -10.20 -9.00
CA VAL A 181 0.18 -10.18 -7.66
C VAL A 181 1.52 -10.91 -7.60
N HIS A 182 1.79 -11.86 -8.49
CA HIS A 182 3.08 -12.56 -8.52
C HIS A 182 4.21 -11.64 -8.98
N GLU A 183 3.91 -10.70 -9.88
CA GLU A 183 4.88 -9.69 -10.28
C GLU A 183 5.23 -8.75 -9.12
N VAL A 184 4.24 -8.38 -8.27
CA VAL A 184 4.49 -7.62 -7.03
C VAL A 184 5.47 -8.34 -6.13
N THR A 185 5.22 -9.63 -5.89
CA THR A 185 6.09 -10.47 -5.05
C THR A 185 7.52 -10.54 -5.58
N LYS A 186 7.69 -10.67 -6.91
CA LYS A 186 9.02 -10.66 -7.55
C LYS A 186 9.77 -9.34 -7.35
N LEU A 187 9.05 -8.22 -7.36
CA LEU A 187 9.64 -6.90 -7.15
C LEU A 187 10.01 -6.67 -5.68
N LEU A 188 9.13 -7.02 -4.75
CA LEU A 188 9.30 -6.65 -3.34
C LEU A 188 10.15 -7.62 -2.52
N LYS A 189 10.18 -8.92 -2.83
CA LYS A 189 11.03 -9.88 -2.08
C LYS A 189 12.52 -9.50 -2.06
N PRO A 190 13.15 -9.07 -3.16
CA PRO A 190 14.53 -8.58 -3.13
C PRO A 190 14.71 -7.34 -2.24
N GLU A 191 13.76 -6.38 -2.27
CA GLU A 191 13.80 -5.16 -1.46
C GLU A 191 13.68 -5.49 0.04
N ILE A 192 12.76 -6.38 0.41
CA ILE A 192 12.61 -6.87 1.78
C ILE A 192 13.92 -7.51 2.27
N LYS A 193 14.51 -8.39 1.45
CA LYS A 193 15.78 -9.05 1.77
C LYS A 193 16.92 -8.04 1.93
N LYS A 194 17.00 -7.06 1.04
CA LYS A 194 18.01 -5.98 1.10
C LYS A 194 17.88 -5.18 2.39
N PHE A 195 16.67 -4.76 2.76
CA PHE A 195 16.38 -4.03 3.99
C PHE A 195 16.94 -4.75 5.23
N TYR A 196 16.68 -6.03 5.38
CA TYR A 196 17.21 -6.80 6.51
C TYR A 196 18.72 -7.02 6.43
N THR A 197 19.27 -7.20 5.22
CA THR A 197 20.73 -7.38 5.04
C THR A 197 21.51 -6.12 5.43
N GLU A 198 20.99 -4.95 5.10
CA GLU A 198 21.61 -3.66 5.44
C GLU A 198 21.51 -3.35 6.93
N LYS A 199 20.35 -3.64 7.52
CA LYS A 199 20.10 -3.43 8.94
C LYS A 199 21.00 -4.26 9.87
N PHE A 200 21.34 -5.49 9.50
CA PHE A 200 22.23 -6.36 10.29
C PHE A 200 23.72 -6.09 10.06
N LYS A 201 24.08 -5.14 9.17
CA LYS A 201 25.46 -4.70 8.96
C LYS A 201 25.81 -3.44 9.73
N SER A 202 24.83 -2.72 10.26
CA SER A 202 24.96 -1.52 11.10
C SER A 202 24.89 -1.89 12.59
#